data_df08a495910d07ff900e340e232b2bae
#
_entry.id   df08a495910d07ff900e340e232b2bae
#
_cell.length_a   1.000
_cell.length_b   1.000
_cell.length_c   1.000
_cell.angle_alpha   90.00
_cell.angle_beta   90.00
_cell.angle_gamma   90.00
#
_symmetry.space_group_name_H-M   'P 1'
#
loop_
_entity.id
_entity.type
_entity.pdbx_description
1 polymer ?
#
loop_
_entity_poly.entity_id
_entity_poly.type
_entity_poly.pdbx_seq_one_letter_code
_entity_poly.pdbx_strand_id
1 'polypeptide(L)'
;MNGGQIQGFPGNRNPLAFIALLLILCLLVKWMSTYKNTTSTIIWLIISIVTIALPRSGTVTVAVIICMAIAMSFGLVKSVTRPHRPALISLIVSLTLTGAVIALFNRLAITDFLGRSPDFSGRGDIWKALLPMWSQHPILGWGFTIGYQGDVPVFSNFIRRGDGTPTTQAHNSFIEALFQTGIIGVSILSVAVATVFFGTFIYAVRHIDESRRVVMPAMIASALIIQSTVESRLLFEGNWILFVILAAWVAKKQPFASLFAKYGPFKRLANWSLSRGQGMMNP
;
A
#
# COMPACT_ATOMS: atom_id res chain seq x y z
N MET A 1 23.95 3.42 20.71
CA MET A 1 23.26 4.73 20.81
C MET A 1 22.52 4.96 19.53
N ASN A 2 21.19 4.81 19.54
CA ASN A 2 20.36 5.07 18.35
C ASN A 2 20.22 6.57 18.18
N GLY A 3 20.94 7.14 17.26
CA GLY A 3 21.14 8.57 17.03
C GLY A 3 19.88 9.46 17.04
N GLY A 4 19.32 9.73 18.21
CA GLY A 4 18.31 10.77 18.47
C GLY A 4 17.00 10.69 17.66
N GLN A 5 16.69 9.56 17.03
CA GLN A 5 15.48 9.42 16.20
C GLN A 5 14.26 9.08 17.07
N ILE A 6 13.19 9.85 16.89
CA ILE A 6 11.94 9.64 17.60
C ILE A 6 11.26 8.36 17.08
N GLN A 7 10.99 7.41 17.98
CA GLN A 7 10.34 6.14 17.67
C GLN A 7 8.85 6.12 18.09
N GLY A 8 8.48 6.95 19.06
CA GLY A 8 7.14 7.04 19.59
C GLY A 8 6.61 5.73 20.19
N PHE A 9 5.31 5.67 20.43
CA PHE A 9 4.61 4.49 20.95
C PHE A 9 4.84 3.20 20.14
N PRO A 10 4.95 3.22 18.78
CA PRO A 10 5.20 2.00 18.02
C PRO A 10 6.61 1.41 18.18
N GLY A 11 7.50 2.02 18.95
CA GLY A 11 8.87 1.53 19.16
C GLY A 11 9.75 1.54 17.90
N ASN A 12 9.24 2.05 16.78
CA ASN A 12 9.96 2.16 15.51
C ASN A 12 9.47 3.40 14.74
N ARG A 13 10.41 4.10 14.07
CA ARG A 13 10.15 5.34 13.34
C ARG A 13 9.20 5.18 12.14
N ASN A 14 9.28 4.05 11.41
CA ASN A 14 8.50 3.86 10.19
C ASN A 14 6.99 3.68 10.45
N PRO A 15 6.54 2.87 11.43
CA PRO A 15 5.13 2.81 11.82
C PRO A 15 4.58 4.13 12.32
N LEU A 16 5.34 4.87 13.13
CA LEU A 16 4.91 6.18 13.61
C LEU A 16 4.63 7.14 12.45
N ALA A 17 5.57 7.24 11.51
CA ALA A 17 5.42 8.10 10.34
C ALA A 17 4.26 7.63 9.43
N PHE A 18 4.01 6.32 9.34
CA PHE A 18 2.90 5.78 8.56
C PHE A 18 1.53 6.10 9.17
N ILE A 19 1.39 6.02 10.48
CA ILE A 19 0.16 6.44 11.20
C ILE A 19 -0.11 7.93 10.94
N ALA A 20 0.93 8.76 10.99
CA ALA A 20 0.81 10.18 10.69
C ALA A 20 0.41 10.44 9.22
N LEU A 21 0.92 9.64 8.26
CA LEU A 21 0.47 9.68 6.86
C LEU A 21 -1.03 9.37 6.75
N LEU A 22 -1.50 8.30 7.38
CA LEU A 22 -2.93 7.96 7.35
C LEU A 22 -3.79 9.09 7.94
N LEU A 23 -3.33 9.72 9.01
CA LEU A 23 -4.02 10.88 9.59
C LEU A 23 -4.07 12.05 8.60
N ILE A 24 -2.97 12.36 7.91
CA ILE A 24 -2.96 13.40 6.86
C ILE A 24 -3.98 13.08 5.76
N LEU A 25 -4.03 11.84 5.28
CA LEU A 25 -4.99 11.44 4.24
C LEU A 25 -6.44 11.63 4.70
N CYS A 26 -6.75 11.25 5.95
CA CYS A 26 -8.07 11.46 6.54
C CYS A 26 -8.42 12.95 6.67
N LEU A 27 -7.47 13.77 7.13
CA LEU A 27 -7.67 15.22 7.30
C LEU A 27 -7.83 15.93 5.97
N LEU A 28 -7.06 15.56 4.95
CA LEU A 28 -7.19 16.12 3.60
C LEU A 28 -8.56 15.80 3.01
N VAL A 29 -9.02 14.56 3.10
CA VAL A 29 -10.35 14.18 2.60
C VAL A 29 -11.47 14.89 3.39
N LYS A 30 -11.33 15.01 4.72
CA LYS A 30 -12.24 15.79 5.55
C LYS A 30 -12.28 17.25 5.10
N TRP A 31 -11.14 17.88 4.93
CA TRP A 31 -11.03 19.28 4.48
C TRP A 31 -11.63 19.48 3.09
N MET A 32 -11.34 18.59 2.15
CA MET A 32 -11.92 18.64 0.79
C MET A 32 -13.44 18.43 0.76
N SER A 33 -14.02 17.84 1.81
CA SER A 33 -15.45 17.49 1.86
C SER A 33 -16.30 18.44 2.68
N THR A 34 -15.69 19.10 3.68
CA THR A 34 -16.43 19.93 4.63
C THR A 34 -15.55 21.13 5.01
N TYR A 35 -15.81 22.31 4.47
CA TYR A 35 -15.06 23.54 4.79
C TYR A 35 -15.20 24.01 6.24
N LYS A 36 -15.82 23.21 7.12
CA LYS A 36 -16.04 23.54 8.55
C LYS A 36 -14.88 23.02 9.41
N ASN A 37 -14.55 23.75 10.45
CA ASN A 37 -13.49 23.45 11.44
C ASN A 37 -12.05 23.51 10.88
N THR A 38 -11.75 24.52 10.11
CA THR A 38 -10.45 24.74 9.48
C THR A 38 -9.31 24.77 10.51
N THR A 39 -9.48 25.46 11.65
CA THR A 39 -8.43 25.60 12.67
C THR A 39 -8.01 24.25 13.26
N SER A 40 -8.95 23.41 13.69
CA SER A 40 -8.64 22.06 14.21
C SER A 40 -7.96 21.20 13.14
N THR A 41 -8.41 21.25 11.89
CA THR A 41 -7.81 20.51 10.79
C THR A 41 -6.39 20.96 10.51
N ILE A 42 -6.12 22.28 10.54
CA ILE A 42 -4.77 22.83 10.35
C ILE A 42 -3.84 22.38 11.49
N ILE A 43 -4.28 22.44 12.74
CA ILE A 43 -3.48 22.00 13.89
C ILE A 43 -3.07 20.53 13.72
N TRP A 44 -4.03 19.66 13.41
CA TRP A 44 -3.74 18.23 13.22
C TRP A 44 -2.86 17.96 12.00
N LEU A 45 -3.00 18.72 10.91
CA LEU A 45 -2.10 18.66 9.76
C LEU A 45 -0.66 19.03 10.15
N ILE A 46 -0.48 20.10 10.88
CA ILE A 46 0.84 20.53 11.37
C ILE A 46 1.46 19.44 12.25
N ILE A 47 0.71 18.92 13.23
CA ILE A 47 1.16 17.83 14.09
C ILE A 47 1.58 16.62 13.27
N SER A 48 0.78 16.25 12.27
CA SER A 48 1.07 15.09 11.42
C SER A 48 2.30 15.30 10.54
N ILE A 49 2.48 16.48 9.97
CA ILE A 49 3.66 16.85 9.16
C ILE A 49 4.92 16.80 10.04
N VAL A 50 4.88 17.38 11.23
CA VAL A 50 5.98 17.33 12.19
C VAL A 50 6.29 15.86 12.57
N THR A 51 5.26 15.07 12.84
CA THR A 51 5.40 13.65 13.16
C THR A 51 6.02 12.83 12.02
N ILE A 52 5.82 13.21 10.76
CA ILE A 52 6.49 12.57 9.60
C ILE A 52 7.92 13.05 9.46
N ALA A 53 8.18 14.35 9.67
CA ALA A 53 9.50 14.96 9.49
C ALA A 53 10.52 14.46 10.52
N LEU A 54 10.11 14.32 11.79
CA LEU A 54 10.99 13.93 12.91
C LEU A 54 11.64 12.55 12.73
N PRO A 55 10.92 11.48 12.34
CA PRO A 55 11.50 10.16 12.12
C PRO A 55 12.43 10.06 10.90
N ARG A 56 12.42 11.03 10.01
CA ARG A 56 13.19 11.05 8.74
C ARG A 56 13.02 9.77 7.92
N SER A 57 11.78 9.24 7.87
CA SER A 57 11.46 8.01 7.13
C SER A 57 11.36 8.30 5.63
N GLY A 58 12.37 7.89 4.85
CA GLY A 58 12.35 8.06 3.40
C GLY A 58 11.17 7.35 2.72
N THR A 59 10.78 6.18 3.22
CA THR A 59 9.63 5.42 2.72
C THR A 59 8.34 6.21 2.82
N VAL A 60 8.09 6.81 4.00
CA VAL A 60 6.86 7.56 4.22
C VAL A 60 6.87 8.88 3.44
N THR A 61 8.05 9.52 3.29
CA THR A 61 8.18 10.70 2.43
C THR A 61 7.78 10.40 0.99
N VAL A 62 8.26 9.29 0.42
CA VAL A 62 7.86 8.85 -0.93
C VAL A 62 6.37 8.53 -0.97
N ALA A 63 5.82 7.86 0.04
CA ALA A 63 4.39 7.56 0.13
C ALA A 63 3.52 8.83 0.17
N VAL A 64 3.94 9.86 0.91
CA VAL A 64 3.27 11.18 0.92
C VAL A 64 3.24 11.77 -0.48
N ILE A 65 4.38 11.82 -1.17
CA ILE A 65 4.48 12.40 -2.53
C ILE A 65 3.54 11.65 -3.50
N ILE A 66 3.56 10.32 -3.48
CA ILE A 66 2.72 9.51 -4.36
C ILE A 66 1.23 9.70 -4.01
N CYS A 67 0.86 9.70 -2.73
CA CYS A 67 -0.53 9.95 -2.32
C CYS A 67 -1.01 11.34 -2.72
N MET A 68 -0.15 12.36 -2.64
CA MET A 68 -0.46 13.72 -3.12
C MET A 68 -0.66 13.73 -4.64
N ALA A 69 0.21 13.07 -5.41
CA ALA A 69 0.06 12.95 -6.85
C ALA A 69 -1.25 12.24 -7.25
N ILE A 70 -1.63 11.19 -6.52
CA ILE A 70 -2.92 10.49 -6.69
C ILE A 70 -4.09 11.44 -6.40
N ALA A 71 -4.04 12.18 -5.29
CA ALA A 71 -5.09 13.14 -4.94
C ALA A 71 -5.25 14.23 -6.00
N MET A 72 -4.14 14.77 -6.52
CA MET A 72 -4.12 15.75 -7.61
C MET A 72 -4.70 15.16 -8.89
N SER A 73 -4.33 13.91 -9.23
CA SER A 73 -4.85 13.19 -10.41
C SER A 73 -6.38 13.05 -10.33
N PHE A 74 -6.94 12.68 -9.19
CA PHE A 74 -8.39 12.65 -8.99
C PHE A 74 -9.02 14.05 -9.08
N GLY A 75 -8.35 15.09 -8.59
CA GLY A 75 -8.77 16.48 -8.77
C GLY A 75 -8.86 16.88 -10.23
N LEU A 76 -7.83 16.55 -11.02
CA LEU A 76 -7.79 16.77 -12.48
C LEU A 76 -8.89 15.99 -13.20
N VAL A 77 -9.06 14.71 -12.91
CA VAL A 77 -10.13 13.89 -13.52
C VAL A 77 -11.51 14.48 -13.23
N LYS A 78 -11.73 15.01 -12.02
CA LYS A 78 -12.99 15.66 -11.67
C LYS A 78 -13.21 16.97 -12.41
N SER A 79 -12.17 17.76 -12.69
CA SER A 79 -12.28 19.05 -13.38
C SER A 79 -12.58 18.92 -14.88
N VAL A 80 -12.34 17.74 -15.46
CA VAL A 80 -12.54 17.48 -16.88
C VAL A 80 -13.93 16.89 -17.13
N THR A 81 -14.57 17.27 -18.24
CA THR A 81 -15.86 16.74 -18.67
C THR A 81 -15.81 15.22 -18.89
N ARG A 82 -16.91 14.52 -18.57
CA ARG A 82 -16.97 13.05 -18.60
C ARG A 82 -16.40 12.37 -19.84
N PRO A 83 -16.69 12.84 -21.09
CA PRO A 83 -16.17 12.20 -22.31
C PRO A 83 -14.65 12.21 -22.42
N HIS A 84 -13.96 13.19 -21.84
CA HIS A 84 -12.50 13.31 -21.94
C HIS A 84 -11.75 12.63 -20.77
N ARG A 85 -12.45 12.16 -19.73
CA ARG A 85 -11.82 11.49 -18.58
C ARG A 85 -11.02 10.25 -18.94
N PRO A 86 -11.50 9.33 -19.82
CA PRO A 86 -10.71 8.16 -20.19
C PRO A 86 -9.36 8.53 -20.82
N ALA A 87 -9.34 9.54 -21.70
CA ALA A 87 -8.10 10.02 -22.32
C ALA A 87 -7.12 10.60 -21.26
N LEU A 88 -7.64 11.42 -20.33
CA LEU A 88 -6.83 11.96 -19.23
C LEU A 88 -6.29 10.87 -18.31
N ILE A 89 -7.11 9.89 -17.93
CA ILE A 89 -6.68 8.74 -17.11
C ILE A 89 -5.59 7.95 -17.84
N SER A 90 -5.77 7.66 -19.12
CA SER A 90 -4.78 6.98 -19.96
C SER A 90 -3.46 7.76 -20.00
N LEU A 91 -3.52 9.08 -20.17
CA LEU A 91 -2.33 9.94 -20.14
C LEU A 91 -1.62 9.88 -18.77
N ILE A 92 -2.35 10.02 -17.66
CA ILE A 92 -1.79 9.95 -16.30
C ILE A 92 -1.12 8.59 -16.08
N VAL A 93 -1.79 7.50 -16.46
CA VAL A 93 -1.23 6.14 -16.31
C VAL A 93 0.03 5.98 -17.17
N SER A 94 0.00 6.43 -18.42
CA SER A 94 1.17 6.36 -19.31
C SER A 94 2.35 7.15 -18.77
N LEU A 95 2.14 8.39 -18.33
CA LEU A 95 3.19 9.21 -17.71
C LEU A 95 3.75 8.58 -16.44
N THR A 96 2.88 8.00 -15.61
CA THR A 96 3.31 7.31 -14.37
C THR A 96 4.16 6.08 -14.68
N LEU A 97 3.74 5.25 -15.64
CA LEU A 97 4.50 4.08 -16.07
C LEU A 97 5.85 4.48 -16.70
N THR A 98 5.84 5.46 -17.58
CA THR A 98 7.08 5.99 -18.20
C THR A 98 8.02 6.53 -17.13
N GLY A 99 7.53 7.33 -16.19
CA GLY A 99 8.33 7.84 -15.08
C GLY A 99 8.89 6.74 -14.19
N ALA A 100 8.10 5.69 -13.91
CA ALA A 100 8.56 4.53 -13.14
C ALA A 100 9.67 3.76 -13.89
N VAL A 101 9.52 3.56 -15.20
CA VAL A 101 10.55 2.92 -16.03
C VAL A 101 11.84 3.75 -16.03
N ILE A 102 11.75 5.07 -16.25
CA ILE A 102 12.90 5.97 -16.21
C ILE A 102 13.59 5.91 -14.82
N ALA A 103 12.82 5.93 -13.74
CA ALA A 103 13.34 5.83 -12.38
C ALA A 103 14.04 4.49 -12.12
N LEU A 104 13.53 3.38 -12.63
CA LEU A 104 14.17 2.06 -12.54
C LEU A 104 15.51 2.01 -13.25
N PHE A 105 15.59 2.54 -14.48
CA PHE A 105 16.84 2.59 -15.25
C PHE A 105 17.87 3.54 -14.63
N ASN A 106 17.45 4.64 -14.01
CA ASN A 106 18.31 5.63 -13.40
C ASN A 106 18.44 5.48 -11.87
N ARG A 107 18.09 4.31 -11.34
CA ARG A 107 18.04 4.09 -9.88
C ARG A 107 19.35 4.44 -9.15
N LEU A 108 20.50 4.11 -9.75
CA LEU A 108 21.82 4.39 -9.17
C LEU A 108 22.09 5.90 -9.08
N ALA A 109 21.86 6.63 -10.17
CA ALA A 109 21.99 8.09 -10.18
C ALA A 109 21.03 8.78 -9.20
N ILE A 110 19.81 8.26 -9.08
CA ILE A 110 18.83 8.79 -8.13
C ILE A 110 19.27 8.52 -6.67
N THR A 111 19.77 7.32 -6.37
CA THR A 111 20.25 7.01 -5.02
C THR A 111 21.47 7.81 -4.64
N ASP A 112 22.43 8.00 -5.58
CA ASP A 112 23.59 8.86 -5.40
C ASP A 112 23.20 10.33 -5.14
N PHE A 113 22.31 10.87 -5.94
CA PHE A 113 21.78 12.23 -5.77
C PHE A 113 21.09 12.41 -4.40
N LEU A 114 20.42 11.38 -3.90
CA LEU A 114 19.75 11.40 -2.58
C LEU A 114 20.69 11.09 -1.42
N GLY A 115 22.00 10.84 -1.67
CA GLY A 115 22.96 10.45 -0.66
C GLY A 115 22.61 9.15 0.05
N ARG A 116 21.98 8.20 -0.66
CA ARG A 116 21.54 6.92 -0.12
C ARG A 116 22.26 5.76 -0.79
N SER A 117 22.51 4.70 -0.01
CA SER A 117 23.07 3.48 -0.57
C SER A 117 22.11 2.81 -1.55
N PRO A 118 22.60 2.29 -2.68
CA PRO A 118 21.79 1.61 -3.70
C PRO A 118 21.10 0.33 -3.22
N ASP A 119 21.56 -0.25 -2.12
CA ASP A 119 21.12 -1.52 -1.53
C ASP A 119 19.87 -1.40 -0.63
N PHE A 120 19.18 -0.25 -0.68
CA PHE A 120 17.98 0.00 0.15
C PHE A 120 18.23 -0.18 1.66
N SER A 121 19.37 0.27 2.16
CA SER A 121 19.73 0.20 3.58
C SER A 121 19.90 -1.24 4.11
N GLY A 122 20.62 -2.10 3.36
CA GLY A 122 20.93 -3.49 3.70
C GLY A 122 19.83 -4.49 3.41
N ARG A 123 18.72 -4.07 2.79
CA ARG A 123 17.64 -5.00 2.40
C ARG A 123 18.05 -5.95 1.28
N GLY A 124 18.93 -5.49 0.39
CA GLY A 124 19.47 -6.33 -0.68
C GLY A 124 20.15 -7.59 -0.14
N ASP A 125 20.89 -7.47 0.95
CA ASP A 125 21.59 -8.61 1.56
C ASP A 125 20.60 -9.58 2.21
N ILE A 126 19.53 -9.06 2.85
CA ILE A 126 18.44 -9.88 3.38
C ILE A 126 17.79 -10.69 2.27
N TRP A 127 17.48 -10.06 1.14
CA TRP A 127 16.82 -10.73 0.00
C TRP A 127 17.74 -11.75 -0.68
N LYS A 128 19.04 -11.44 -0.81
CA LYS A 128 20.03 -12.39 -1.32
C LYS A 128 20.15 -13.64 -0.43
N ALA A 129 19.96 -13.50 0.88
CA ALA A 129 19.94 -14.62 1.80
C ALA A 129 18.63 -15.43 1.74
N LEU A 130 17.48 -14.71 1.66
CA LEU A 130 16.16 -15.34 1.68
C LEU A 130 15.80 -16.10 0.40
N LEU A 131 16.15 -15.58 -0.78
CA LEU A 131 15.77 -16.21 -2.06
C LEU A 131 16.33 -17.62 -2.28
N PRO A 132 17.61 -17.91 -1.99
CA PRO A 132 18.13 -19.29 -2.04
C PRO A 132 17.46 -20.20 -1.00
N MET A 133 17.09 -19.69 0.16
CA MET A 133 16.36 -20.48 1.17
C MET A 133 14.95 -20.80 0.70
N TRP A 134 14.22 -19.80 0.14
CA TRP A 134 12.91 -20.04 -0.44
C TRP A 134 12.94 -21.13 -1.52
N SER A 135 13.98 -21.22 -2.35
CA SER A 135 14.09 -22.22 -3.42
C SER A 135 14.08 -23.67 -2.92
N GLN A 136 14.31 -23.91 -1.64
CA GLN A 136 14.22 -25.25 -1.02
C GLN A 136 12.76 -25.65 -0.75
N HIS A 137 11.85 -24.70 -0.54
CA HIS A 137 10.42 -24.89 -0.31
C HIS A 137 9.57 -23.93 -1.17
N PRO A 138 9.65 -24.01 -2.52
CA PRO A 138 9.14 -22.94 -3.39
C PRO A 138 7.61 -22.86 -3.43
N ILE A 139 6.89 -23.96 -3.19
CA ILE A 139 5.43 -24.05 -3.36
C ILE A 139 4.70 -23.54 -2.13
N LEU A 140 5.02 -24.08 -0.94
CA LEU A 140 4.34 -23.78 0.33
C LEU A 140 5.16 -22.91 1.28
N GLY A 141 6.43 -22.65 0.95
CA GLY A 141 7.33 -21.88 1.82
C GLY A 141 7.74 -22.69 3.06
N TRP A 142 8.34 -21.99 4.01
CA TRP A 142 8.86 -22.54 5.25
C TRP A 142 7.84 -22.61 6.39
N GLY A 143 6.70 -21.99 6.25
CA GLY A 143 5.68 -21.87 7.28
C GLY A 143 5.52 -20.42 7.79
N PHE A 144 4.30 -20.08 8.19
CA PHE A 144 3.97 -18.73 8.64
C PHE A 144 4.68 -18.45 9.99
N THR A 145 5.41 -17.35 10.06
CA THR A 145 6.23 -16.86 11.19
C THR A 145 7.41 -17.75 11.63
N ILE A 146 7.52 -18.99 11.21
CA ILE A 146 8.56 -19.94 11.67
C ILE A 146 9.97 -19.45 11.27
N GLY A 147 10.10 -18.83 10.09
CA GLY A 147 11.39 -18.46 9.52
C GLY A 147 12.20 -17.43 10.30
N TYR A 148 11.59 -16.71 11.24
CA TYR A 148 12.21 -15.62 11.98
C TYR A 148 12.25 -15.84 13.51
N GLN A 149 11.84 -17.01 13.96
CA GLN A 149 11.95 -17.35 15.38
C GLN A 149 13.40 -17.72 15.67
N GLY A 150 13.99 -16.99 16.62
CA GLY A 150 15.40 -17.16 17.02
C GLY A 150 15.75 -18.55 17.54
N ASP A 151 14.75 -19.34 17.89
CA ASP A 151 14.90 -20.71 18.40
C ASP A 151 15.07 -21.76 17.30
N VAL A 152 14.90 -21.37 16.02
CA VAL A 152 15.13 -22.28 14.88
C VAL A 152 16.56 -22.02 14.36
N PRO A 153 17.53 -22.92 14.65
CA PRO A 153 18.96 -22.70 14.36
C PRO A 153 19.26 -22.38 12.90
N VAL A 154 18.43 -22.86 11.99
CA VAL A 154 18.58 -22.67 10.53
C VAL A 154 18.45 -21.19 10.13
N PHE A 155 17.65 -20.40 10.83
CA PHE A 155 17.34 -19.03 10.46
C PHE A 155 18.10 -17.95 11.24
N SER A 156 18.40 -18.20 12.51
CA SER A 156 19.07 -17.24 13.39
C SER A 156 20.45 -16.82 12.94
N ASN A 157 21.14 -17.68 12.14
CA ASN A 157 22.50 -17.41 11.67
C ASN A 157 22.58 -16.88 10.24
N PHE A 158 21.52 -16.95 9.44
CA PHE A 158 21.58 -16.67 8.00
C PHE A 158 20.99 -15.33 7.59
N ILE A 159 20.05 -14.78 8.36
CA ILE A 159 19.36 -13.56 7.96
C ILE A 159 19.92 -12.39 8.77
N ARG A 160 21.01 -11.85 8.28
CA ARG A 160 21.67 -10.67 8.86
C ARG A 160 21.70 -9.55 7.84
N ARG A 161 21.65 -8.31 8.32
CA ARG A 161 21.95 -7.13 7.51
C ARG A 161 23.45 -7.09 7.20
N GLY A 162 23.85 -6.27 6.22
CA GLY A 162 25.26 -6.09 5.87
C GLY A 162 26.14 -5.62 7.03
N ASP A 163 25.56 -5.02 8.07
CA ASP A 163 26.23 -4.64 9.33
C ASP A 163 26.32 -5.78 10.35
N GLY A 164 25.89 -7.00 9.98
CA GLY A 164 25.88 -8.18 10.83
C GLY A 164 24.71 -8.27 11.83
N THR A 165 23.82 -7.27 11.90
CA THR A 165 22.67 -7.31 12.80
C THR A 165 21.62 -8.32 12.32
N PRO A 166 21.08 -9.17 13.22
CA PRO A 166 20.02 -10.11 12.87
C PRO A 166 18.76 -9.33 12.45
N THR A 167 18.05 -9.85 11.46
CA THR A 167 16.76 -9.30 11.05
C THR A 167 15.63 -10.26 11.40
N THR A 168 14.48 -9.69 11.73
CA THR A 168 13.26 -10.44 12.05
C THR A 168 12.22 -10.35 10.95
N GLN A 169 12.56 -9.75 9.79
CA GLN A 169 11.62 -9.54 8.68
C GLN A 169 12.37 -9.27 7.37
N ALA A 170 11.74 -9.59 6.25
CA ALA A 170 12.26 -9.33 4.91
C ALA A 170 12.23 -7.85 4.51
N HIS A 171 11.57 -6.97 5.26
CA HIS A 171 11.28 -5.58 4.88
C HIS A 171 10.63 -5.44 3.50
N ASN A 172 9.83 -6.42 3.12
CA ASN A 172 8.97 -6.44 1.94
C ASN A 172 7.90 -7.52 2.13
N SER A 173 6.63 -7.13 2.18
CA SER A 173 5.53 -8.05 2.50
C SER A 173 5.35 -9.16 1.47
N PHE A 174 5.72 -8.94 0.21
CA PHE A 174 5.62 -9.97 -0.83
C PHE A 174 6.76 -10.98 -0.75
N ILE A 175 7.99 -10.54 -0.47
CA ILE A 175 9.12 -11.43 -0.22
C ILE A 175 8.91 -12.20 1.07
N GLU A 176 8.36 -11.54 2.09
CA GLU A 176 7.96 -12.18 3.33
C GLU A 176 6.95 -13.31 3.10
N ALA A 177 5.86 -13.01 2.35
CA ALA A 177 4.85 -13.99 2.00
C ALA A 177 5.42 -15.12 1.13
N LEU A 178 6.30 -14.80 0.17
CA LEU A 178 6.96 -15.79 -0.68
C LEU A 178 7.79 -16.76 0.16
N PHE A 179 8.55 -16.26 1.11
CA PHE A 179 9.37 -17.08 1.99
C PHE A 179 8.53 -17.95 2.93
N GLN A 180 7.50 -17.37 3.55
CA GLN A 180 6.69 -18.06 4.56
C GLN A 180 5.66 -19.01 3.96
N THR A 181 5.04 -18.64 2.84
CA THR A 181 3.87 -19.35 2.28
C THR A 181 4.06 -19.79 0.81
N GLY A 182 5.27 -19.62 0.29
CA GLY A 182 5.64 -20.01 -1.06
C GLY A 182 4.91 -19.24 -2.17
N ILE A 183 5.00 -19.77 -3.38
CA ILE A 183 4.38 -19.15 -4.55
C ILE A 183 2.84 -19.12 -4.44
N ILE A 184 2.24 -20.09 -3.78
CA ILE A 184 0.79 -20.13 -3.59
C ILE A 184 0.34 -18.95 -2.73
N GLY A 185 0.95 -18.77 -1.57
CA GLY A 185 0.54 -17.71 -0.65
C GLY A 185 0.80 -16.31 -1.21
N VAL A 186 1.98 -16.07 -1.81
CA VAL A 186 2.26 -14.76 -2.43
C VAL A 186 1.34 -14.47 -3.62
N SER A 187 0.94 -15.49 -4.38
CA SER A 187 -0.01 -15.33 -5.49
C SER A 187 -1.39 -14.92 -4.98
N ILE A 188 -1.90 -15.58 -3.94
CA ILE A 188 -3.18 -15.23 -3.29
C ILE A 188 -3.11 -13.81 -2.74
N LEU A 189 -2.04 -13.47 -2.02
CA LEU A 189 -1.83 -12.11 -1.50
C LEU A 189 -1.81 -11.07 -2.63
N SER A 190 -1.08 -11.34 -3.70
CA SER A 190 -0.96 -10.43 -4.85
C SER A 190 -2.32 -10.19 -5.52
N VAL A 191 -3.12 -11.23 -5.71
CA VAL A 191 -4.48 -11.12 -6.26
C VAL A 191 -5.37 -10.31 -5.31
N ALA A 192 -5.32 -10.57 -4.00
CA ALA A 192 -6.09 -9.82 -3.02
C ALA A 192 -5.71 -8.33 -3.01
N VAL A 193 -4.40 -8.03 -3.00
CA VAL A 193 -3.89 -6.65 -3.05
C VAL A 193 -4.31 -5.95 -4.35
N ALA A 194 -4.17 -6.61 -5.49
CA ALA A 194 -4.60 -6.07 -6.78
C ALA A 194 -6.11 -5.80 -6.80
N THR A 195 -6.93 -6.72 -6.27
CA THR A 195 -8.38 -6.57 -6.19
C THR A 195 -8.76 -5.35 -5.35
N VAL A 196 -8.14 -5.17 -4.19
CA VAL A 196 -8.39 -4.01 -3.31
C VAL A 196 -7.95 -2.72 -4.01
N PHE A 197 -6.76 -2.71 -4.59
CA PHE A 197 -6.22 -1.54 -5.27
C PHE A 197 -7.12 -1.11 -6.44
N PHE A 198 -7.30 -1.97 -7.43
CA PHE A 198 -8.12 -1.64 -8.60
C PHE A 198 -9.58 -1.40 -8.24
N GLY A 199 -10.14 -2.15 -7.28
CA GLY A 199 -11.49 -1.96 -6.81
C GLY A 199 -11.73 -0.57 -6.21
N THR A 200 -10.82 -0.09 -5.37
CA THR A 200 -10.92 1.25 -4.78
C THR A 200 -10.76 2.36 -5.83
N PHE A 201 -9.85 2.20 -6.81
CA PHE A 201 -9.65 3.17 -7.88
C PHE A 201 -10.83 3.22 -8.85
N ILE A 202 -11.33 2.06 -9.29
CA ILE A 202 -12.50 1.98 -10.19
C ILE A 202 -13.72 2.62 -9.53
N TYR A 203 -13.94 2.33 -8.25
CA TYR A 203 -15.03 2.95 -7.50
C TYR A 203 -14.86 4.46 -7.42
N ALA A 204 -13.67 4.94 -7.07
CA ALA A 204 -13.38 6.36 -6.96
C ALA A 204 -13.62 7.11 -8.28
N VAL A 205 -13.12 6.59 -9.41
CA VAL A 205 -13.30 7.21 -10.72
C VAL A 205 -14.78 7.29 -11.11
N ARG A 206 -15.56 6.25 -10.82
CA ARG A 206 -16.99 6.19 -11.19
C ARG A 206 -17.86 7.14 -10.38
N HIS A 207 -17.51 7.35 -9.10
CA HIS A 207 -18.32 8.11 -8.16
C HIS A 207 -17.70 9.45 -7.77
N ILE A 208 -16.66 9.90 -8.49
CA ILE A 208 -15.92 11.15 -8.18
C ILE A 208 -16.82 12.39 -8.22
N ASP A 209 -17.88 12.36 -9.02
CA ASP A 209 -18.83 13.46 -9.12
C ASP A 209 -19.75 13.56 -7.90
N GLU A 210 -20.02 12.44 -7.23
CA GLU A 210 -20.92 12.38 -6.08
C GLU A 210 -20.25 12.96 -4.82
N SER A 211 -19.01 12.58 -4.57
CA SER A 211 -18.28 13.05 -3.39
C SER A 211 -16.77 12.91 -3.56
N ARG A 212 -16.02 13.88 -3.07
CA ARG A 212 -14.54 13.76 -2.96
C ARG A 212 -14.10 12.68 -1.98
N ARG A 213 -14.97 12.26 -1.04
CA ARG A 213 -14.67 11.21 -0.05
C ARG A 213 -14.42 9.83 -0.67
N VAL A 214 -14.95 9.60 -1.87
CA VAL A 214 -14.77 8.32 -2.58
C VAL A 214 -13.32 8.02 -2.93
N VAL A 215 -12.43 9.02 -2.92
CA VAL A 215 -10.99 8.89 -3.20
C VAL A 215 -10.22 8.31 -2.00
N MET A 216 -10.75 8.45 -0.78
CA MET A 216 -10.06 8.03 0.44
C MET A 216 -9.64 6.55 0.45
N PRO A 217 -10.51 5.57 0.13
CA PRO A 217 -10.10 4.17 0.07
C PRO A 217 -8.95 3.91 -0.91
N ALA A 218 -8.94 4.58 -2.08
CA ALA A 218 -7.85 4.45 -3.05
C ALA A 218 -6.53 5.03 -2.53
N MET A 219 -6.56 6.15 -1.83
CA MET A 219 -5.37 6.73 -1.21
C MET A 219 -4.82 5.84 -0.09
N ILE A 220 -5.67 5.29 0.77
CA ILE A 220 -5.26 4.37 1.84
C ILE A 220 -4.68 3.08 1.24
N ALA A 221 -5.34 2.50 0.22
CA ALA A 221 -4.83 1.32 -0.48
C ALA A 221 -3.45 1.57 -1.08
N SER A 222 -3.24 2.73 -1.72
CA SER A 222 -1.95 3.13 -2.27
C SER A 222 -0.88 3.26 -1.20
N ALA A 223 -1.18 3.91 -0.08
CA ALA A 223 -0.25 4.05 1.05
C ALA A 223 0.15 2.68 1.63
N LEU A 224 -0.81 1.76 1.80
CA LEU A 224 -0.56 0.39 2.25
C LEU A 224 0.34 -0.38 1.27
N ILE A 225 0.10 -0.28 -0.03
CA ILE A 225 0.91 -0.97 -1.05
C ILE A 225 2.34 -0.42 -1.06
N ILE A 226 2.51 0.90 -1.04
CA ILE A 226 3.84 1.50 -0.97
C ILE A 226 4.58 1.03 0.29
N GLN A 227 3.90 1.04 1.44
CA GLN A 227 4.46 0.52 2.68
C GLN A 227 4.85 -0.96 2.55
N SER A 228 4.04 -1.78 1.88
CA SER A 228 4.25 -3.22 1.71
C SER A 228 5.48 -3.57 0.88
N THR A 229 5.91 -2.70 -0.04
CA THR A 229 7.11 -2.92 -0.84
C THR A 229 8.41 -2.67 -0.09
N VAL A 230 8.35 -2.00 1.05
CA VAL A 230 9.53 -1.59 1.83
C VAL A 230 9.47 -2.00 3.30
N GLU A 231 8.36 -2.59 3.75
CA GLU A 231 8.16 -3.14 5.09
C GLU A 231 7.29 -4.41 5.03
N SER A 232 7.58 -5.40 5.87
CA SER A 232 6.84 -6.67 5.91
C SER A 232 5.54 -6.61 6.71
N ARG A 233 4.93 -5.44 6.86
CA ARG A 233 3.84 -5.20 7.82
C ARG A 233 2.44 -5.39 7.28
N LEU A 234 2.26 -5.62 5.97
CA LEU A 234 0.91 -5.78 5.41
C LEU A 234 0.15 -6.95 6.05
N LEU A 235 0.87 -8.03 6.38
CA LEU A 235 0.29 -9.25 6.97
C LEU A 235 0.21 -9.20 8.49
N PHE A 236 0.67 -8.12 9.13
CA PHE A 236 0.78 -8.00 10.58
C PHE A 236 0.13 -6.72 11.09
N GLU A 237 -0.29 -6.77 12.35
CA GLU A 237 -0.73 -5.61 13.13
C GLU A 237 -1.92 -4.84 12.49
N GLY A 238 -1.94 -3.52 12.73
CA GLY A 238 -3.00 -2.64 12.25
C GLY A 238 -3.11 -2.52 10.73
N ASN A 239 -2.01 -2.75 9.99
CA ASN A 239 -2.02 -2.68 8.52
C ASN A 239 -2.86 -3.82 7.92
N TRP A 240 -2.79 -5.02 8.51
CA TRP A 240 -3.64 -6.14 8.11
C TRP A 240 -5.12 -5.84 8.35
N ILE A 241 -5.45 -5.30 9.53
CA ILE A 241 -6.82 -4.90 9.86
C ILE A 241 -7.33 -3.88 8.86
N LEU A 242 -6.54 -2.85 8.54
CA LEU A 242 -6.91 -1.83 7.58
C LEU A 242 -7.08 -2.40 6.16
N PHE A 243 -6.23 -3.33 5.75
CA PHE A 243 -6.35 -4.03 4.48
C PHE A 243 -7.64 -4.86 4.41
N VAL A 244 -7.97 -5.61 5.46
CA VAL A 244 -9.21 -6.40 5.54
C VAL A 244 -10.46 -5.51 5.49
N ILE A 245 -10.43 -4.36 6.18
CA ILE A 245 -11.52 -3.37 6.11
C ILE A 245 -11.71 -2.87 4.66
N LEU A 246 -10.61 -2.55 3.96
CA LEU A 246 -10.69 -2.15 2.55
C LEU A 246 -11.19 -3.27 1.65
N ALA A 247 -10.76 -4.51 1.87
CA ALA A 247 -11.23 -5.67 1.11
C ALA A 247 -12.74 -5.90 1.30
N ALA A 248 -13.21 -5.86 2.54
CA ALA A 248 -14.65 -5.95 2.86
C ALA A 248 -15.45 -4.79 2.23
N TRP A 249 -14.88 -3.58 2.25
CA TRP A 249 -15.49 -2.42 1.62
C TRP A 249 -15.59 -2.59 0.09
N VAL A 250 -14.52 -3.07 -0.58
CA VAL A 250 -14.52 -3.37 -2.02
C VAL A 250 -15.55 -4.46 -2.34
N ALA A 251 -15.61 -5.53 -1.56
CA ALA A 251 -16.59 -6.60 -1.72
C ALA A 251 -18.03 -6.06 -1.61
N LYS A 252 -18.32 -5.20 -0.63
CA LYS A 252 -19.64 -4.56 -0.47
C LYS A 252 -19.99 -3.62 -1.62
N LYS A 253 -19.04 -2.86 -2.15
CA LYS A 253 -19.26 -1.87 -3.22
C LYS A 253 -19.32 -2.49 -4.61
N GLN A 254 -18.87 -3.72 -4.80
CA GLN A 254 -18.90 -4.49 -6.05
C GLN A 254 -18.44 -3.68 -7.29
N PRO A 255 -17.31 -2.99 -7.25
CA PRO A 255 -16.89 -2.08 -8.34
C PRO A 255 -16.66 -2.80 -9.66
N PHE A 256 -16.46 -4.12 -9.63
CA PHE A 256 -16.24 -4.95 -10.82
C PHE A 256 -17.54 -5.51 -11.43
N ALA A 257 -18.68 -5.48 -10.73
CA ALA A 257 -19.93 -6.12 -11.18
C ALA A 257 -20.36 -5.66 -12.58
N SER A 258 -20.26 -4.37 -12.88
CA SER A 258 -20.63 -3.83 -14.19
C SER A 258 -19.65 -4.20 -15.30
N LEU A 259 -18.40 -4.52 -14.99
CA LEU A 259 -17.42 -5.02 -15.97
C LEU A 259 -17.79 -6.44 -16.39
N PHE A 260 -18.17 -7.28 -15.43
CA PHE A 260 -18.55 -8.67 -15.68
C PHE A 260 -19.95 -8.83 -16.27
N ALA A 261 -20.90 -7.92 -15.93
CA ALA A 261 -22.24 -7.93 -16.50
C ALA A 261 -22.27 -7.74 -18.02
N LYS A 262 -21.25 -7.10 -18.59
CA LYS A 262 -21.11 -6.88 -20.03
C LYS A 262 -20.60 -8.10 -20.81
N TYR A 263 -19.95 -9.05 -20.14
CA TYR A 263 -19.29 -10.21 -20.75
C TYR A 263 -19.99 -11.51 -20.31
N GLY A 264 -20.86 -12.04 -21.14
CA GLY A 264 -21.72 -13.23 -21.15
C GLY A 264 -21.64 -14.30 -20.03
N PRO A 265 -20.58 -15.08 -19.85
CA PRO A 265 -20.60 -16.22 -18.91
C PRO A 265 -20.71 -15.79 -17.43
N PHE A 266 -20.34 -14.59 -17.10
CA PHE A 266 -20.42 -14.02 -15.75
C PHE A 266 -21.75 -13.33 -15.42
N LYS A 267 -22.67 -13.21 -16.39
CA LYS A 267 -23.98 -12.59 -16.22
C LYS A 267 -24.81 -13.28 -15.13
N ARG A 268 -24.70 -14.60 -15.02
CA ARG A 268 -25.41 -15.39 -13.99
C ARG A 268 -24.87 -15.14 -12.58
N LEU A 269 -23.53 -15.01 -12.43
CA LEU A 269 -22.90 -14.72 -11.14
C LEU A 269 -23.18 -13.28 -10.68
N ALA A 270 -23.16 -12.32 -11.60
CA ALA A 270 -23.51 -10.93 -11.29
C ALA A 270 -24.98 -10.78 -10.85
N ASN A 271 -25.90 -11.46 -11.51
CA ASN A 271 -27.32 -11.45 -11.12
C ASN A 271 -27.57 -12.16 -9.78
N TRP A 272 -26.83 -13.24 -9.49
CA TRP A 272 -26.92 -13.93 -8.21
C TRP A 272 -26.45 -13.07 -7.03
N SER A 273 -25.36 -12.31 -7.21
CA SER A 273 -24.85 -11.39 -6.19
C SER A 273 -25.78 -10.20 -5.95
N LEU A 274 -26.40 -9.67 -7.01
CA LEU A 274 -27.35 -8.56 -6.93
C LEU A 274 -28.68 -8.97 -6.24
N SER A 275 -29.17 -10.19 -6.49
CA SER A 275 -30.40 -10.70 -5.87
C SER A 275 -30.24 -10.94 -4.36
N ARG A 276 -29.06 -11.36 -3.89
CA ARG A 276 -28.80 -11.51 -2.45
C ARG A 276 -28.63 -10.19 -1.71
N GLY A 277 -28.07 -9.17 -2.37
CA GLY A 277 -27.91 -7.84 -1.77
C GLY A 277 -29.25 -7.13 -1.51
N GLN A 278 -30.27 -7.41 -2.31
CA GLN A 278 -31.61 -6.83 -2.12
C GLN A 278 -32.46 -7.59 -1.10
N GLY A 279 -32.19 -8.88 -0.89
CA GLY A 279 -32.94 -9.70 0.08
C GLY A 279 -32.57 -9.47 1.56
N MET A 280 -31.47 -8.77 1.84
CA MET A 280 -31.06 -8.47 3.22
C MET A 280 -31.44 -7.05 3.70
N MET A 281 -32.15 -6.28 2.90
CA MET A 281 -32.57 -4.91 3.25
C MET A 281 -34.10 -4.74 3.44
N ASN A 282 -34.87 -5.81 3.52
CA ASN A 282 -36.24 -5.74 4.00
C ASN A 282 -36.31 -6.33 5.43
N PRO A 283 -36.80 -5.54 6.41
CA PRO A 283 -36.96 -5.96 7.79
C PRO A 283 -38.03 -7.00 7.93
#